data_7eeb7b4998dfff5d9f59947dcafff9ab
#
_entry.id   7eeb7b4998dfff5d9f59947dcafff9ab
#
_cell.length_a   1.000
_cell.length_b   1.000
_cell.length_c   1.000
_cell.angle_alpha   90.00
_cell.angle_beta   90.00
_cell.angle_gamma   90.00
#
_symmetry.space_group_name_H-M   'P 1'
#
loop_
_entity.id
_entity.type
_entity.pdbx_description
1 polymer ?
#
loop_
_entity_poly.entity_id
_entity_poly.type
_entity_poly.pdbx_seq_one_letter_code
_entity_poly.pdbx_strand_id
1 'polypeptide(L)'
;MRFAHIADTHIRNLKYHFEYREVFKQMYKKLREQNVDYIVHCGDIAHTKTQISPEFVEMATDFFRNLGDIAPTYIILGNHDGNLKNSSRQDAITPIVEALAHPNVHLLKESGETILNDSFALNVLSVFDTDNWVEPTNYDRVNIALYHGSISGCQTDIGWTMEFGEHDISIFNDFDYAFLGDIHKTNQTLDKQGKIRYAGSTVQQNFGETNDKGYLVWDVKDKNNFTCEHQVLLNPKPFTTVELTPKGKIPKSANITKGCRLRLATNNN
;
A
#
# COMPACT_ATOMS: atom_id res chain seq x y z
N MET A 1 13.56 -13.77 -7.05
CA MET A 1 12.14 -13.43 -7.22
C MET A 1 11.95 -11.95 -6.96
N ARG A 2 11.31 -11.24 -7.88
CA ARG A 2 11.13 -9.79 -7.77
C ARG A 2 9.66 -9.45 -7.54
N PHE A 3 9.38 -8.76 -6.43
CA PHE A 3 8.03 -8.39 -6.03
C PHE A 3 7.85 -6.87 -6.08
N ALA A 4 6.73 -6.40 -6.62
CA ALA A 4 6.23 -5.06 -6.35
C ALA A 4 5.29 -5.12 -5.14
N HIS A 5 5.58 -4.34 -4.11
CA HIS A 5 4.77 -4.22 -2.90
C HIS A 5 4.09 -2.85 -2.88
N ILE A 6 2.79 -2.87 -3.11
CA ILE A 6 1.91 -1.71 -3.19
C ILE A 6 0.96 -1.76 -1.98
N ALA A 7 0.57 -0.61 -1.43
CA ALA A 7 -0.45 -0.51 -0.39
C ALA A 7 -1.14 0.85 -0.44
N ASP A 8 -2.24 0.98 0.29
CA ASP A 8 -2.87 2.25 0.65
C ASP A 8 -3.12 3.16 -0.55
N THR A 9 -3.73 2.60 -1.59
CA THR A 9 -4.05 3.34 -2.82
C THR A 9 -5.17 4.35 -2.57
N HIS A 10 -6.15 4.00 -1.73
CA HIS A 10 -7.25 4.87 -1.33
C HIS A 10 -7.94 5.58 -2.47
N ILE A 11 -8.33 4.84 -3.51
CA ILE A 11 -9.09 5.40 -4.63
C ILE A 11 -10.36 6.06 -4.09
N ARG A 12 -10.47 7.38 -4.28
CA ARG A 12 -11.61 8.15 -3.80
C ARG A 12 -12.76 8.04 -4.77
N ASN A 13 -13.97 8.11 -4.23
CA ASN A 13 -15.21 7.95 -4.97
C ASN A 13 -15.33 8.91 -6.17
N LEU A 14 -15.21 10.23 -5.93
CA LEU A 14 -15.40 11.26 -6.97
C LEU A 14 -14.29 12.33 -6.96
N LYS A 15 -13.13 12.06 -6.32
CA LYS A 15 -12.08 13.08 -6.17
C LYS A 15 -10.73 12.56 -6.67
N TYR A 16 -9.97 13.46 -7.24
CA TYR A 16 -8.56 13.26 -7.62
C TYR A 16 -8.34 12.17 -8.69
N HIS A 17 -9.37 11.83 -9.48
CA HIS A 17 -9.29 10.78 -10.48
C HIS A 17 -8.26 11.06 -11.58
N PHE A 18 -8.09 12.33 -11.93
CA PHE A 18 -7.01 12.72 -12.86
C PHE A 18 -5.63 12.37 -12.29
N GLU A 19 -5.39 12.70 -11.01
CA GLU A 19 -4.13 12.42 -10.32
C GLU A 19 -3.87 10.92 -10.21
N TYR A 20 -4.89 10.13 -9.83
CA TYR A 20 -4.78 8.66 -9.80
C TYR A 20 -4.41 8.10 -11.17
N ARG A 21 -5.08 8.50 -12.24
CA ARG A 21 -4.79 8.01 -13.60
C ARG A 21 -3.35 8.32 -14.02
N GLU A 22 -2.84 9.53 -13.73
CA GLU A 22 -1.46 9.90 -14.06
C GLU A 22 -0.42 9.16 -13.20
N VAL A 23 -0.70 8.95 -11.91
CA VAL A 23 0.18 8.19 -11.01
C VAL A 23 0.19 6.70 -11.40
N PHE A 24 -0.96 6.11 -11.66
CA PHE A 24 -1.07 4.71 -12.10
C PHE A 24 -0.35 4.46 -13.43
N LYS A 25 -0.47 5.38 -14.38
CA LYS A 25 0.25 5.33 -15.65
C LYS A 25 1.78 5.30 -15.47
N GLN A 26 2.30 6.13 -14.55
CA GLN A 26 3.72 6.09 -14.17
C GLN A 26 4.09 4.74 -13.55
N MET A 27 3.25 4.23 -12.63
CA MET A 27 3.46 2.95 -11.96
C MET A 27 3.50 1.79 -12.95
N TYR A 28 2.52 1.67 -13.84
CA TYR A 28 2.48 0.61 -14.85
C TYR A 28 3.71 0.62 -15.76
N LYS A 29 4.17 1.82 -16.16
CA LYS A 29 5.41 1.96 -16.94
C LYS A 29 6.61 1.42 -16.18
N LYS A 30 6.80 1.86 -14.92
CA LYS A 30 7.92 1.43 -14.07
C LYS A 30 7.88 -0.07 -13.78
N LEU A 31 6.71 -0.63 -13.46
CA LEU A 31 6.56 -2.07 -13.21
C LEU A 31 7.00 -2.92 -14.40
N ARG A 32 6.64 -2.52 -15.64
CA ARG A 32 7.08 -3.20 -16.87
C ARG A 32 8.60 -3.09 -17.07
N GLU A 33 9.18 -1.92 -16.85
CA GLU A 33 10.63 -1.69 -16.95
C GLU A 33 11.42 -2.49 -15.91
N GLN A 34 10.84 -2.73 -14.74
CA GLN A 34 11.46 -3.46 -13.64
C GLN A 34 11.36 -4.98 -13.77
N ASN A 35 10.54 -5.49 -14.71
CA ASN A 35 10.31 -6.92 -14.91
C ASN A 35 10.01 -7.65 -13.59
N VAL A 36 8.99 -7.18 -12.86
CA VAL A 36 8.55 -7.81 -11.62
C VAL A 36 7.92 -9.17 -11.90
N ASP A 37 8.23 -10.17 -11.07
CA ASP A 37 7.65 -11.50 -11.20
C ASP A 37 6.24 -11.56 -10.62
N TYR A 38 6.00 -10.80 -9.56
CA TYR A 38 4.73 -10.73 -8.84
C TYR A 38 4.43 -9.31 -8.35
N ILE A 39 3.15 -9.00 -8.27
CA ILE A 39 2.65 -7.77 -7.64
C ILE A 39 1.82 -8.17 -6.41
N VAL A 40 2.06 -7.50 -5.29
CA VAL A 40 1.30 -7.68 -4.06
C VAL A 40 0.72 -6.34 -3.64
N HIS A 41 -0.59 -6.29 -3.41
CA HIS A 41 -1.28 -5.12 -2.87
C HIS A 41 -1.75 -5.40 -1.44
N CYS A 42 -1.15 -4.71 -0.47
CA CYS A 42 -1.39 -4.91 0.96
C CYS A 42 -2.56 -4.07 1.51
N GLY A 43 -3.71 -4.06 0.82
CA GLY A 43 -4.97 -3.50 1.33
C GLY A 43 -5.16 -2.00 1.13
N ASP A 44 -6.34 -1.54 1.49
CA ASP A 44 -6.82 -0.16 1.36
C ASP A 44 -6.80 0.36 -0.08
N ILE A 45 -7.47 -0.38 -0.95
CA ILE A 45 -7.73 0.02 -2.33
C ILE A 45 -8.79 1.13 -2.37
N ALA A 46 -9.90 0.92 -1.68
CA ALA A 46 -10.96 1.90 -1.56
C ALA A 46 -10.65 2.94 -0.46
N HIS A 47 -10.99 4.20 -0.70
CA HIS A 47 -10.92 5.21 0.37
C HIS A 47 -12.02 5.05 1.40
N THR A 48 -13.20 4.56 0.98
CA THR A 48 -14.33 4.28 1.87
C THR A 48 -15.13 3.09 1.35
N LYS A 49 -15.43 2.15 2.24
CA LYS A 49 -16.18 0.92 1.96
C LYS A 49 -17.67 1.10 1.67
N THR A 50 -18.23 2.27 1.93
CA THR A 50 -19.69 2.53 1.86
C THR A 50 -20.08 3.50 0.76
N GLN A 51 -19.13 4.15 0.11
CA GLN A 51 -19.37 5.12 -0.95
C GLN A 51 -18.71 4.63 -2.24
N ILE A 52 -19.41 3.81 -2.98
CA ILE A 52 -18.94 3.22 -4.24
C ILE A 52 -19.66 3.89 -5.39
N SER A 53 -18.95 4.66 -6.20
CA SER A 53 -19.49 5.26 -7.43
C SER A 53 -19.13 4.44 -8.66
N PRO A 54 -19.86 4.61 -9.78
CA PRO A 54 -19.48 4.00 -11.06
C PRO A 54 -18.02 4.34 -11.47
N GLU A 55 -17.58 5.57 -11.22
CA GLU A 55 -16.21 6.02 -11.54
C GLU A 55 -15.16 5.34 -10.68
N PHE A 56 -15.47 5.04 -9.41
CA PHE A 56 -14.59 4.23 -8.56
C PHE A 56 -14.47 2.82 -9.13
N VAL A 57 -15.61 2.18 -9.47
CA VAL A 57 -15.62 0.82 -10.04
C VAL A 57 -14.83 0.76 -11.34
N GLU A 58 -15.02 1.72 -12.24
CA GLU A 58 -14.25 1.83 -13.49
C GLU A 58 -12.75 1.92 -13.19
N MET A 59 -12.35 2.83 -12.29
CA MET A 59 -10.93 3.06 -11.98
C MET A 59 -10.27 1.87 -11.30
N ALA A 60 -10.95 1.24 -10.33
CA ALA A 60 -10.45 0.05 -9.64
C ALA A 60 -10.36 -1.15 -10.60
N THR A 61 -11.36 -1.32 -11.48
CA THR A 61 -11.35 -2.36 -12.52
C THR A 61 -10.16 -2.17 -13.47
N ASP A 62 -9.93 -0.95 -13.96
CA ASP A 62 -8.81 -0.63 -14.85
C ASP A 62 -7.46 -0.79 -14.11
N PHE A 63 -7.40 -0.42 -12.84
CA PHE A 63 -6.22 -0.60 -12.01
C PHE A 63 -5.84 -2.08 -11.91
N PHE A 64 -6.75 -2.95 -11.51
CA PHE A 64 -6.50 -4.38 -11.38
C PHE A 64 -6.19 -5.05 -12.73
N ARG A 65 -6.90 -4.69 -13.79
CA ARG A 65 -6.63 -5.20 -15.14
C ARG A 65 -5.19 -4.88 -15.57
N ASN A 66 -4.76 -3.63 -15.43
CA ASN A 66 -3.41 -3.24 -15.81
C ASN A 66 -2.33 -3.91 -14.96
N LEU A 67 -2.57 -4.13 -13.67
CA LEU A 67 -1.63 -4.87 -12.83
C LEU A 67 -1.56 -6.34 -13.28
N GLY A 68 -2.70 -7.01 -13.47
CA GLY A 68 -2.77 -8.39 -13.96
C GLY A 68 -2.16 -8.60 -15.34
N ASP A 69 -2.25 -7.60 -16.23
CA ASP A 69 -1.58 -7.61 -17.55
C ASP A 69 -0.04 -7.49 -17.44
N ILE A 70 0.47 -7.02 -16.30
CA ILE A 70 1.93 -6.88 -16.08
C ILE A 70 2.49 -8.15 -15.43
N ALA A 71 1.89 -8.62 -14.34
CA ALA A 71 2.34 -9.80 -13.59
C ALA A 71 1.19 -10.38 -12.74
N PRO A 72 1.27 -11.65 -12.30
CA PRO A 72 0.35 -12.18 -11.30
C PRO A 72 0.28 -11.26 -10.09
N THR A 73 -0.95 -10.82 -9.78
CA THR A 73 -1.24 -9.80 -8.78
C THR A 73 -2.06 -10.41 -7.65
N TYR A 74 -1.54 -10.33 -6.44
CA TYR A 74 -2.18 -10.80 -5.21
C TYR A 74 -2.59 -9.62 -4.36
N ILE A 75 -3.84 -9.63 -3.91
CA ILE A 75 -4.48 -8.50 -3.22
C ILE A 75 -5.00 -9.02 -1.89
N ILE A 76 -4.67 -8.36 -0.78
CA ILE A 76 -5.37 -8.53 0.49
C ILE A 76 -6.29 -7.33 0.74
N LEU A 77 -7.26 -7.48 1.63
CA LEU A 77 -8.15 -6.39 2.02
C LEU A 77 -7.57 -5.58 3.18
N GLY A 78 -7.82 -4.27 3.17
CA GLY A 78 -7.57 -3.38 4.28
C GLY A 78 -8.85 -2.95 5.00
N ASN A 79 -8.71 -2.22 6.10
CA ASN A 79 -9.83 -1.80 6.95
C ASN A 79 -10.78 -0.80 6.26
N HIS A 80 -10.34 -0.12 5.20
CA HIS A 80 -11.16 0.73 4.34
C HIS A 80 -11.90 -0.03 3.24
N ASP A 81 -11.50 -1.25 2.92
CA ASP A 81 -12.14 -2.07 1.90
C ASP A 81 -13.36 -2.83 2.42
N GLY A 82 -13.33 -3.25 3.70
CA GLY A 82 -14.35 -4.06 4.34
C GLY A 82 -14.75 -3.57 5.73
N ASN A 83 -15.71 -4.24 6.37
CA ASN A 83 -16.20 -3.89 7.70
C ASN A 83 -15.61 -4.82 8.76
N LEU A 84 -14.62 -4.38 9.52
CA LEU A 84 -13.98 -5.15 10.59
C LEU A 84 -14.97 -5.64 11.68
N LYS A 85 -16.05 -4.89 11.93
CA LYS A 85 -17.06 -5.26 12.93
C LYS A 85 -18.09 -6.27 12.43
N ASN A 86 -18.13 -6.51 11.14
CA ASN A 86 -19.04 -7.46 10.50
C ASN A 86 -18.39 -8.00 9.23
N SER A 87 -17.56 -9.02 9.38
CA SER A 87 -16.82 -9.68 8.29
C SER A 87 -17.74 -10.42 7.30
N SER A 88 -18.98 -10.76 7.71
CA SER A 88 -19.97 -11.36 6.81
C SER A 88 -20.56 -10.35 5.80
N ARG A 89 -20.38 -9.04 6.03
CA ARG A 89 -20.80 -8.01 5.09
C ARG A 89 -19.86 -7.97 3.90
N GLN A 90 -20.43 -7.85 2.69
CA GLN A 90 -19.67 -7.70 1.45
C GLN A 90 -18.71 -6.51 1.54
N ASP A 91 -17.45 -6.74 1.18
CA ASP A 91 -16.45 -5.67 1.00
C ASP A 91 -16.60 -4.98 -0.37
N ALA A 92 -15.86 -3.88 -0.56
CA ALA A 92 -15.93 -3.07 -1.77
C ALA A 92 -15.18 -3.67 -2.97
N ILE A 93 -14.25 -4.60 -2.75
CA ILE A 93 -13.27 -5.07 -3.73
C ILE A 93 -13.68 -6.40 -4.36
N THR A 94 -14.20 -7.33 -3.56
CA THR A 94 -14.62 -8.67 -4.05
C THR A 94 -15.49 -8.61 -5.30
N PRO A 95 -16.59 -7.82 -5.36
CA PRO A 95 -17.45 -7.78 -6.56
C PRO A 95 -16.73 -7.29 -7.81
N ILE A 96 -15.74 -6.40 -7.64
CA ILE A 96 -14.98 -5.83 -8.77
C ILE A 96 -14.02 -6.88 -9.32
N VAL A 97 -13.29 -7.58 -8.44
CA VAL A 97 -12.33 -8.61 -8.85
C VAL A 97 -13.04 -9.81 -9.47
N GLU A 98 -14.17 -10.26 -8.89
CA GLU A 98 -15.00 -11.34 -9.43
C GLU A 98 -15.56 -10.99 -10.80
N ALA A 99 -16.12 -9.79 -10.97
CA ALA A 99 -16.66 -9.32 -12.25
C ALA A 99 -15.57 -9.13 -13.32
N LEU A 100 -14.37 -8.67 -12.93
CA LEU A 100 -13.23 -8.54 -13.83
C LEU A 100 -12.77 -9.91 -14.36
N ALA A 101 -12.82 -10.95 -13.53
CA ALA A 101 -12.45 -12.33 -13.86
C ALA A 101 -11.09 -12.45 -14.57
N HIS A 102 -10.11 -11.62 -14.19
CA HIS A 102 -8.79 -11.62 -14.82
C HIS A 102 -7.94 -12.79 -14.30
N PRO A 103 -7.32 -13.63 -15.16
CA PRO A 103 -6.64 -14.87 -14.74
C PRO A 103 -5.44 -14.62 -13.81
N ASN A 104 -4.84 -13.44 -13.86
CA ASN A 104 -3.69 -13.06 -13.05
C ASN A 104 -4.04 -12.14 -11.87
N VAL A 105 -5.31 -11.93 -11.54
CA VAL A 105 -5.71 -11.10 -10.39
C VAL A 105 -6.36 -11.99 -9.35
N HIS A 106 -5.73 -12.10 -8.19
CA HIS A 106 -6.11 -13.00 -7.11
C HIS A 106 -6.40 -12.20 -5.84
N LEU A 107 -7.63 -12.24 -5.37
CA LEU A 107 -8.02 -11.66 -4.08
C LEU A 107 -7.85 -12.71 -2.98
N LEU A 108 -6.93 -12.46 -2.05
CA LEU A 108 -6.67 -13.28 -0.88
C LEU A 108 -7.38 -12.67 0.33
N LYS A 109 -8.65 -12.98 0.49
CA LYS A 109 -9.52 -12.36 1.48
C LYS A 109 -9.34 -12.95 2.89
N GLU A 110 -9.13 -14.25 2.94
CA GLU A 110 -9.04 -15.01 4.19
C GLU A 110 -7.58 -15.27 4.55
N SER A 111 -7.34 -15.57 5.82
CA SER A 111 -6.01 -15.98 6.29
C SER A 111 -5.61 -17.33 5.69
N GLY A 112 -4.32 -17.50 5.44
CA GLY A 112 -3.79 -18.76 4.90
C GLY A 112 -2.58 -18.61 4.00
N GLU A 113 -2.05 -19.73 3.55
CA GLU A 113 -0.87 -19.82 2.70
C GLU A 113 -1.27 -19.93 1.22
N THR A 114 -0.58 -19.17 0.37
CA THR A 114 -0.64 -19.28 -1.09
C THR A 114 0.74 -19.62 -1.62
N ILE A 115 0.91 -20.83 -2.14
CA ILE A 115 2.19 -21.28 -2.71
C ILE A 115 2.37 -20.65 -4.08
N LEU A 116 3.45 -19.87 -4.26
CA LEU A 116 3.81 -19.29 -5.55
C LEU A 116 4.60 -20.29 -6.42
N ASN A 117 5.52 -21.03 -5.79
CA ASN A 117 6.31 -22.10 -6.38
C ASN A 117 7.01 -22.91 -5.27
N ASP A 118 7.93 -23.80 -5.65
CA ASP A 118 8.65 -24.66 -4.69
C ASP A 118 9.47 -23.89 -3.65
N SER A 119 9.85 -22.63 -3.94
CA SER A 119 10.76 -21.83 -3.10
C SER A 119 10.08 -20.68 -2.39
N PHE A 120 8.85 -20.28 -2.75
CA PHE A 120 8.20 -19.09 -2.22
C PHE A 120 6.72 -19.32 -1.92
N ALA A 121 6.27 -18.75 -0.79
CA ALA A 121 4.87 -18.69 -0.40
C ALA A 121 4.50 -17.31 0.15
N LEU A 122 3.27 -16.89 -0.10
CA LEU A 122 2.61 -15.75 0.55
C LEU A 122 1.72 -16.27 1.68
N ASN A 123 1.75 -15.61 2.82
CA ASN A 123 0.98 -15.99 4.00
C ASN A 123 0.14 -14.80 4.45
N VAL A 124 -1.16 -14.87 4.28
CA VAL A 124 -2.08 -13.80 4.64
C VAL A 124 -2.42 -13.87 6.12
N LEU A 125 -2.17 -12.78 6.84
CA LEU A 125 -2.65 -12.53 8.18
C LEU A 125 -3.81 -11.52 8.07
N SER A 126 -5.00 -12.02 7.71
CA SER A 126 -6.16 -11.16 7.42
C SER A 126 -6.70 -10.50 8.69
N VAL A 127 -6.89 -9.18 8.66
CA VAL A 127 -7.52 -8.42 9.77
C VAL A 127 -9.01 -8.69 9.92
N PHE A 128 -9.61 -9.37 8.94
CA PHE A 128 -11.01 -9.81 9.00
C PHE A 128 -11.18 -11.22 9.57
N ASP A 129 -10.06 -11.91 9.85
CA ASP A 129 -10.02 -13.35 10.11
C ASP A 129 -8.88 -13.70 11.10
N THR A 130 -8.71 -12.89 12.13
CA THR A 130 -7.56 -12.98 13.07
C THR A 130 -7.48 -14.29 13.83
N ASP A 131 -8.63 -14.96 14.06
CA ASP A 131 -8.67 -16.24 14.78
C ASP A 131 -8.15 -17.43 13.93
N ASN A 132 -8.01 -17.24 12.62
CA ASN A 132 -7.57 -18.27 11.68
C ASN A 132 -6.18 -18.01 11.09
N TRP A 133 -5.38 -17.17 11.70
CA TRP A 133 -3.98 -17.01 11.31
C TRP A 133 -3.21 -18.31 11.47
N VAL A 134 -2.43 -18.67 10.47
CA VAL A 134 -1.67 -19.93 10.43
C VAL A 134 -0.18 -19.67 10.23
N GLU A 135 0.64 -20.54 10.79
CA GLU A 135 2.08 -20.58 10.53
C GLU A 135 2.35 -21.16 9.13
N PRO A 136 3.54 -20.91 8.54
CA PRO A 136 3.94 -21.51 7.28
C PRO A 136 3.89 -23.05 7.32
N THR A 137 3.36 -23.66 6.26
CA THR A 137 3.30 -25.12 6.16
C THR A 137 4.65 -25.74 5.81
N ASN A 138 5.57 -24.96 5.23
CA ASN A 138 6.92 -25.42 4.87
C ASN A 138 7.95 -24.31 5.13
N TYR A 139 8.75 -24.51 6.16
CA TYR A 139 9.83 -23.61 6.55
C TYR A 139 11.07 -23.68 5.64
N ASP A 140 11.17 -24.58 4.67
CA ASP A 140 12.25 -24.54 3.67
C ASP A 140 12.01 -23.48 2.59
N ARG A 141 10.75 -23.05 2.40
CA ARG A 141 10.41 -21.96 1.51
C ARG A 141 10.75 -20.61 2.13
N VAL A 142 10.88 -19.62 1.29
CA VAL A 142 10.81 -18.20 1.68
C VAL A 142 9.35 -17.86 1.93
N ASN A 143 8.99 -17.59 3.17
CA ASN A 143 7.65 -17.28 3.61
C ASN A 143 7.49 -15.79 3.81
N ILE A 144 6.60 -15.16 3.04
CA ILE A 144 6.33 -13.72 3.08
C ILE A 144 4.96 -13.50 3.71
N ALA A 145 4.91 -12.86 4.88
CA ALA A 145 3.66 -12.45 5.50
C ALA A 145 3.08 -11.24 4.77
N LEU A 146 1.76 -11.25 4.55
CA LEU A 146 0.99 -10.13 4.06
C LEU A 146 0.04 -9.67 5.17
N TYR A 147 0.16 -8.42 5.58
CA TYR A 147 -0.65 -7.88 6.66
C TYR A 147 -1.06 -6.44 6.39
N HIS A 148 -2.27 -6.07 6.80
CA HIS A 148 -2.76 -4.71 6.74
C HIS A 148 -3.23 -4.27 8.13
N GLY A 149 -2.47 -3.42 8.80
CA GLY A 149 -2.78 -2.91 10.13
C GLY A 149 -1.56 -2.32 10.82
N SER A 150 -1.79 -1.68 11.96
CA SER A 150 -0.74 -1.00 12.69
C SER A 150 0.06 -1.94 13.60
N ILE A 151 1.39 -1.82 13.52
CA ILE A 151 2.33 -2.52 14.41
C ILE A 151 2.89 -1.54 15.42
N SER A 152 3.00 -1.95 16.68
CA SER A 152 3.57 -1.14 17.75
C SER A 152 4.96 -0.61 17.37
N GLY A 153 5.19 0.69 17.58
CA GLY A 153 6.41 1.38 17.23
C GLY A 153 6.44 1.97 15.80
N CYS A 154 5.43 1.73 14.96
CA CYS A 154 5.35 2.38 13.66
C CYS A 154 5.11 3.89 13.77
N GLN A 155 5.43 4.63 12.71
CA GLN A 155 5.32 6.08 12.66
C GLN A 155 4.43 6.54 11.52
N THR A 156 3.65 7.58 11.77
CA THR A 156 2.90 8.30 10.73
C THR A 156 3.80 9.28 9.95
N ASP A 157 3.32 9.81 8.83
CA ASP A 157 4.03 10.81 8.01
C ASP A 157 4.44 12.08 8.80
N ILE A 158 3.64 12.47 9.80
CA ILE A 158 3.93 13.62 10.66
C ILE A 158 4.94 13.33 11.78
N GLY A 159 5.51 12.10 11.81
CA GLY A 159 6.52 11.70 12.78
C GLY A 159 5.97 11.25 14.13
N TRP A 160 4.64 11.12 14.29
CA TRP A 160 4.07 10.55 15.49
C TRP A 160 4.32 9.05 15.55
N THR A 161 4.88 8.57 16.65
CA THR A 161 5.12 7.15 16.90
C THR A 161 3.93 6.53 17.61
N MET A 162 3.39 5.47 17.04
CA MET A 162 2.31 4.69 17.63
C MET A 162 2.92 3.68 18.62
N GLU A 163 2.92 4.03 19.90
CA GLU A 163 3.51 3.18 20.96
C GLU A 163 2.78 1.83 21.05
N PHE A 164 1.46 1.83 20.85
CA PHE A 164 0.60 0.64 20.86
C PHE A 164 -0.15 0.57 19.54
N GLY A 165 0.26 -0.36 18.67
CA GLY A 165 -0.45 -0.73 17.46
C GLY A 165 -1.51 -1.81 17.74
N GLU A 166 -2.19 -2.27 16.70
CA GLU A 166 -3.13 -3.40 16.80
C GLU A 166 -2.42 -4.67 17.22
N HIS A 167 -1.16 -4.84 16.77
CA HIS A 167 -0.31 -5.98 17.10
C HIS A 167 1.13 -5.56 17.36
N ASP A 168 1.89 -6.47 17.97
CA ASP A 168 3.33 -6.38 18.11
C ASP A 168 4.04 -7.03 16.91
N ILE A 169 5.28 -6.63 16.64
CA ILE A 169 6.10 -7.16 15.55
C ILE A 169 6.31 -8.69 15.63
N SER A 170 6.16 -9.27 16.81
CA SER A 170 6.31 -10.71 17.05
C SER A 170 5.33 -11.59 16.27
N ILE A 171 4.23 -11.04 15.74
CA ILE A 171 3.32 -11.80 14.86
C ILE A 171 3.99 -12.28 13.57
N PHE A 172 5.16 -11.71 13.24
CA PHE A 172 5.93 -12.08 12.05
C PHE A 172 7.12 -13.02 12.33
N ASN A 173 7.27 -13.54 13.55
CA ASN A 173 8.45 -14.36 13.93
C ASN A 173 8.61 -15.62 13.10
N ASP A 174 7.52 -16.18 12.59
CA ASP A 174 7.53 -17.42 11.79
C ASP A 174 7.71 -17.18 10.28
N PHE A 175 7.85 -15.90 9.88
CA PHE A 175 7.99 -15.50 8.49
C PHE A 175 9.36 -14.90 8.20
N ASP A 176 9.84 -15.08 6.97
CA ASP A 176 11.13 -14.56 6.54
C ASP A 176 11.06 -13.07 6.18
N TYR A 177 9.92 -12.64 5.65
CA TYR A 177 9.63 -11.25 5.26
C TYR A 177 8.19 -10.89 5.62
N ALA A 178 7.91 -9.60 5.80
CA ALA A 178 6.54 -9.10 5.94
C ALA A 178 6.33 -7.84 5.09
N PHE A 179 5.30 -7.89 4.23
CA PHE A 179 4.84 -6.78 3.41
C PHE A 179 3.57 -6.19 4.03
N LEU A 180 3.65 -4.92 4.42
CA LEU A 180 2.64 -4.28 5.26
C LEU A 180 1.93 -3.11 4.57
N GLY A 181 0.64 -2.92 4.85
CA GLY A 181 -0.18 -1.75 4.55
C GLY A 181 -0.79 -1.14 5.82
N ASP A 182 -1.58 -0.07 5.69
CA ASP A 182 -2.24 0.77 6.72
C ASP A 182 -1.44 2.04 7.08
N ILE A 183 -0.14 1.98 7.15
CA ILE A 183 0.69 3.14 7.52
C ILE A 183 1.22 3.82 6.27
N HIS A 184 0.78 5.07 6.05
CA HIS A 184 1.08 5.82 4.84
C HIS A 184 2.52 6.32 4.74
N LYS A 185 3.29 6.32 5.84
CA LYS A 185 4.70 6.71 5.83
C LYS A 185 5.51 5.78 4.93
N THR A 186 6.13 6.39 3.94
CA THR A 186 6.83 5.71 2.86
C THR A 186 8.02 4.89 3.36
N ASN A 187 8.14 3.65 2.85
CA ASN A 187 9.31 2.79 3.02
C ASN A 187 9.77 2.65 4.48
N GLN A 188 8.83 2.49 5.40
CA GLN A 188 9.13 2.37 6.83
C GLN A 188 9.55 0.95 7.17
N THR A 189 10.75 0.80 7.73
CA THR A 189 11.29 -0.45 8.24
C THR A 189 11.01 -0.58 9.72
N LEU A 190 10.51 -1.74 10.16
CA LEU A 190 10.19 -2.02 11.57
C LEU A 190 11.26 -2.85 12.26
N ASP A 191 12.01 -3.66 11.54
CA ASP A 191 13.08 -4.48 12.06
C ASP A 191 14.47 -3.97 11.66
N LYS A 192 15.50 -4.45 12.36
CA LYS A 192 16.91 -4.05 12.08
C LYS A 192 17.45 -4.61 10.76
N GLN A 193 16.84 -5.69 10.25
CA GLN A 193 17.28 -6.37 9.04
C GLN A 193 16.64 -5.79 7.79
N GLY A 194 15.57 -5.02 7.94
CA GLY A 194 14.84 -4.43 6.84
C GLY A 194 13.91 -5.39 6.11
N LYS A 195 13.51 -6.47 6.76
CA LYS A 195 12.66 -7.52 6.21
C LYS A 195 11.16 -7.28 6.42
N ILE A 196 10.81 -6.43 7.40
CA ILE A 196 9.43 -6.09 7.78
C ILE A 196 9.22 -4.62 7.46
N ARG A 197 8.39 -4.34 6.43
CA ARG A 197 8.24 -2.97 5.93
C ARG A 197 6.81 -2.61 5.55
N TYR A 198 6.46 -1.36 5.83
CA TYR A 198 5.35 -0.66 5.19
C TYR A 198 5.79 -0.09 3.83
N ALA A 199 4.96 -0.29 2.81
CA ALA A 199 5.18 0.37 1.51
C ALA A 199 4.91 1.87 1.61
N GLY A 200 3.95 2.26 2.41
CA GLY A 200 3.37 3.59 2.43
C GLY A 200 2.27 3.74 1.37
N SER A 201 1.59 4.88 1.38
CA SER A 201 0.53 5.12 0.41
C SER A 201 1.07 5.32 -1.01
N THR A 202 0.31 4.84 -2.00
CA THR A 202 0.66 4.97 -3.43
C THR A 202 0.58 6.41 -3.92
N VAL A 203 -0.36 7.19 -3.37
CA VAL A 203 -0.62 8.59 -3.75
C VAL A 203 -0.77 9.42 -2.48
N GLN A 204 -0.23 10.62 -2.48
CA GLN A 204 -0.41 11.57 -1.37
C GLN A 204 -1.89 11.85 -1.12
N GLN A 205 -2.37 11.65 0.09
CA GLN A 205 -3.79 11.73 0.45
C GLN A 205 -4.23 13.09 0.97
N ASN A 206 -3.31 13.83 1.63
CA ASN A 206 -3.63 15.08 2.32
C ASN A 206 -2.38 15.96 2.56
N PHE A 207 -2.57 17.11 3.21
CA PHE A 207 -1.50 18.06 3.53
C PHE A 207 -0.56 17.62 4.67
N GLY A 208 -0.88 16.57 5.38
CA GLY A 208 -0.04 16.00 6.44
C GLY A 208 0.96 14.96 5.92
N GLU A 209 0.85 14.57 4.65
CA GLU A 209 1.71 13.58 4.04
C GLU A 209 2.78 14.21 3.17
N THR A 210 3.94 13.55 3.10
CA THR A 210 5.02 13.88 2.16
C THR A 210 4.63 13.52 0.72
N ASN A 211 5.30 14.09 -0.28
CA ASN A 211 5.01 13.83 -1.70
C ASN A 211 6.00 12.84 -2.34
N ASP A 212 6.63 12.01 -1.55
CA ASP A 212 7.51 10.92 -1.97
C ASP A 212 6.80 9.55 -2.00
N LYS A 213 5.52 9.55 -2.32
CA LYS A 213 4.68 8.34 -2.36
C LYS A 213 5.05 7.41 -3.49
N GLY A 214 4.63 6.14 -3.39
CA GLY A 214 4.97 5.17 -4.41
C GLY A 214 4.74 3.73 -3.97
N TYR A 215 5.73 2.87 -4.24
CA TYR A 215 5.71 1.45 -3.90
C TYR A 215 7.13 0.92 -3.70
N LEU A 216 7.25 -0.28 -3.14
CA LEU A 216 8.54 -0.94 -2.96
C LEU A 216 8.76 -2.02 -4.04
N VAL A 217 10.00 -2.16 -4.48
CA VAL A 217 10.44 -3.30 -5.29
C VAL A 217 11.45 -4.10 -4.47
N TRP A 218 11.09 -5.35 -4.22
CA TRP A 218 11.93 -6.32 -3.55
C TRP A 218 12.56 -7.25 -4.59
N ASP A 219 13.86 -7.49 -4.50
CA ASP A 219 14.55 -8.57 -5.20
C ASP A 219 15.03 -9.57 -4.16
N VAL A 220 14.24 -10.63 -3.94
CA VAL A 220 14.47 -11.65 -2.90
C VAL A 220 15.12 -12.87 -3.54
N LYS A 221 16.33 -13.21 -3.12
CA LYS A 221 17.05 -14.39 -3.58
C LYS A 221 16.79 -15.61 -2.68
N ASP A 222 16.85 -15.37 -1.39
CA ASP A 222 16.63 -16.37 -0.33
C ASP A 222 16.20 -15.65 0.96
N LYS A 223 16.12 -16.37 2.07
CA LYS A 223 15.69 -15.87 3.38
C LYS A 223 16.56 -14.73 3.94
N ASN A 224 17.81 -14.57 3.49
CA ASN A 224 18.76 -13.62 4.03
C ASN A 224 19.38 -12.70 3.00
N ASN A 225 19.15 -12.96 1.72
CA ASN A 225 19.74 -12.21 0.62
C ASN A 225 18.65 -11.54 -0.22
N PHE A 226 18.52 -10.24 -0.05
CA PHE A 226 17.52 -9.42 -0.74
C PHE A 226 17.99 -7.98 -0.89
N THR A 227 17.32 -7.27 -1.80
CA THR A 227 17.30 -5.80 -1.86
C THR A 227 15.86 -5.30 -1.83
N CYS A 228 15.65 -4.10 -1.32
CA CYS A 228 14.36 -3.44 -1.34
C CYS A 228 14.55 -1.96 -1.68
N GLU A 229 13.92 -1.52 -2.76
CA GLU A 229 14.04 -0.17 -3.28
C GLU A 229 12.68 0.52 -3.36
N HIS A 230 12.63 1.77 -2.92
CA HIS A 230 11.44 2.59 -3.05
C HIS A 230 11.37 3.23 -4.44
N GLN A 231 10.20 3.14 -5.05
CA GLN A 231 9.89 3.68 -6.38
C GLN A 231 8.92 4.85 -6.25
N VAL A 232 9.44 6.06 -6.33
CA VAL A 232 8.64 7.29 -6.21
C VAL A 232 7.71 7.45 -7.40
N LEU A 233 6.45 7.81 -7.13
CA LEU A 233 5.42 8.18 -8.09
C LEU A 233 5.07 9.65 -7.90
N LEU A 234 5.18 10.45 -8.95
CA LEU A 234 4.97 11.88 -8.87
C LEU A 234 3.48 12.24 -8.99
N ASN A 235 2.92 12.82 -7.94
CA ASN A 235 1.58 13.40 -8.01
C ASN A 235 1.63 14.68 -8.85
N PRO A 236 0.87 14.79 -9.97
CA PRO A 236 0.87 15.99 -10.82
C PRO A 236 0.27 17.22 -10.13
N LYS A 237 -0.50 17.03 -9.07
CA LYS A 237 -1.14 18.10 -8.27
C LYS A 237 -0.95 17.86 -6.78
N PRO A 238 0.31 17.93 -6.27
CA PRO A 238 0.60 17.60 -4.88
C PRO A 238 -0.09 18.55 -3.89
N PHE A 239 -0.28 18.08 -2.67
CA PHE A 239 -0.65 18.90 -1.52
C PHE A 239 0.63 19.55 -0.97
N THR A 240 0.71 20.86 -1.02
CA THR A 240 1.89 21.62 -0.59
C THR A 240 1.52 22.62 0.49
N THR A 241 2.18 22.51 1.65
CA THR A 241 2.06 23.52 2.71
C THR A 241 3.25 24.48 2.62
N VAL A 242 2.99 25.77 2.62
CA VAL A 242 4.01 26.82 2.66
C VAL A 242 3.81 27.68 3.90
N GLU A 243 4.83 27.72 4.73
CA GLU A 243 4.87 28.64 5.86
C GLU A 243 5.18 30.06 5.36
N LEU A 244 4.34 31.00 5.73
CA LEU A 244 4.55 32.40 5.39
C LEU A 244 5.65 33.01 6.27
N THR A 245 6.38 33.96 5.71
CA THR A 245 7.29 34.78 6.51
C THR A 245 6.51 35.57 7.58
N PRO A 246 7.18 36.09 8.64
CA PRO A 246 6.52 36.95 9.65
C PRO A 246 5.80 38.19 9.06
N LYS A 247 6.15 38.57 7.82
CA LYS A 247 5.49 39.65 7.07
C LYS A 247 4.34 39.17 6.18
N GLY A 248 3.88 37.92 6.34
CA GLY A 248 2.77 37.36 5.55
C GLY A 248 3.10 37.08 4.08
N LYS A 249 4.37 36.98 3.71
CA LYS A 249 4.79 36.73 2.31
C LYS A 249 5.24 35.27 2.12
N ILE A 250 5.02 34.75 0.91
CA ILE A 250 5.58 33.45 0.50
C ILE A 250 7.11 33.59 0.43
N PRO A 251 7.87 32.70 1.10
CA PRO A 251 9.33 32.71 1.01
C PRO A 251 9.80 32.45 -0.43
N LYS A 252 10.88 33.11 -0.85
CA LYS A 252 11.49 32.86 -2.17
C LYS A 252 12.01 31.44 -2.36
N SER A 253 12.32 30.76 -1.25
CA SER A 253 12.76 29.35 -1.20
C SER A 253 11.63 28.34 -1.27
N ALA A 254 10.35 28.79 -1.27
CA ALA A 254 9.22 27.86 -1.32
C ALA A 254 9.19 27.13 -2.67
N ASN A 255 9.24 25.80 -2.60
CA ASN A 255 9.10 24.95 -3.78
C ASN A 255 7.60 24.71 -4.06
N ILE A 256 7.04 25.48 -4.98
CA ILE A 256 5.62 25.40 -5.34
C ILE A 256 5.51 24.85 -6.76
N THR A 257 5.05 23.61 -6.87
CA THR A 257 4.77 22.98 -8.16
C THR A 257 3.54 23.63 -8.82
N LYS A 258 3.61 23.91 -10.11
CA LYS A 258 2.45 24.43 -10.87
C LYS A 258 1.28 23.44 -10.77
N GLY A 259 0.12 23.97 -10.36
CA GLY A 259 -1.11 23.18 -10.21
C GLY A 259 -1.23 22.43 -8.88
N CYS A 260 -0.29 22.60 -7.95
CA CYS A 260 -0.41 22.02 -6.60
C CYS A 260 -1.64 22.57 -5.85
N ARG A 261 -2.10 21.80 -4.86
CA ARG A 261 -3.04 22.29 -3.83
C ARG A 261 -2.23 22.96 -2.76
N LEU A 262 -2.36 24.29 -2.66
CA LEU A 262 -1.53 25.09 -1.76
C LEU A 262 -2.28 25.41 -0.47
N ARG A 263 -1.65 25.09 0.67
CA ARG A 263 -2.03 25.57 2.01
C ARG A 263 -1.00 26.58 2.48
N LEU A 264 -1.44 27.78 2.83
CA LEU A 264 -0.60 28.78 3.46
C LEU A 264 -0.77 28.69 4.98
N ALA A 265 0.32 28.54 5.69
CA ALA A 265 0.35 28.50 7.15
C ALA A 265 1.05 29.76 7.70
N THR A 266 0.56 30.28 8.81
CA THR A 266 1.20 31.38 9.55
C THR A 266 1.57 30.88 10.92
N ASN A 267 2.81 31.07 11.33
CA ASN A 267 3.24 30.91 12.72
C ASN A 267 2.97 32.22 13.46
N ASN A 268 1.68 32.52 13.71
CA ASN A 268 1.33 33.58 14.66
C ASN A 268 1.27 32.93 16.04
N ASN A 269 2.33 33.12 16.84
CA ASN A 269 2.25 32.97 18.28
C ASN A 269 1.42 34.12 18.88
#